data_09009510df7db0a51b6deba23f1e75b4
#
_entry.id   09009510df7db0a51b6deba23f1e75b4
#
_cell.length_a   1.000
_cell.length_b   1.000
_cell.length_c   1.000
_cell.angle_alpha   90.00
_cell.angle_beta   90.00
_cell.angle_gamma   90.00
#
_symmetry.space_group_name_H-M   'P 1'
#
loop_
_entity.id
_entity.type
_entity.pdbx_description
1 polymer ?
#
loop_
_entity_poly.entity_id
_entity_poly.type
_entity_poly.pdbx_seq_one_letter_code
_entity_poly.pdbx_strand_id
1 'polypeptide(L)'
;MRTILSGISLCMLMLAGCNQPPPPAPAPAAPPYNTTLSLKQVMEWVIDPAADVVWESVAIIITEKGENAKAPKTDDEWEKVRNAAATMVESGNLLMMPGRARDDKRWLSMAKRMSDAATIAQKAAEKKDVAALFDSGATIYNACSACHAAYRVGEDTPTAPSVKALPDAAPAKSAK
;
A
#
# COMPACT_ATOMS: atom_id res chain seq x y z
N MET A 1 95.18 -5.15 14.75
CA MET A 1 94.67 -6.41 14.38
C MET A 1 93.42 -6.73 15.13
N ARG A 2 92.33 -6.21 14.84
CA ARG A 2 91.00 -6.66 15.31
C ARG A 2 89.94 -5.96 14.46
N THR A 3 89.42 -6.67 13.54
CA THR A 3 88.33 -6.33 12.69
C THR A 3 87.01 -6.25 13.46
N ILE A 4 86.36 -5.12 13.43
CA ILE A 4 84.99 -4.98 13.96
C ILE A 4 84.09 -4.74 12.74
N LEU A 5 83.35 -5.83 12.38
CA LEU A 5 82.22 -5.72 11.45
C LEU A 5 81.00 -5.26 12.26
N SER A 6 80.62 -4.00 12.07
CA SER A 6 79.29 -3.55 12.59
C SER A 6 78.25 -3.82 11.58
N GLY A 7 77.29 -4.72 11.97
CA GLY A 7 76.14 -5.09 11.20
C GLY A 7 75.12 -3.94 11.16
N ILE A 8 74.83 -3.47 9.97
CA ILE A 8 73.70 -2.58 9.71
C ILE A 8 72.45 -3.44 9.59
N SER A 9 71.69 -3.47 10.66
CA SER A 9 70.39 -4.09 10.67
C SER A 9 69.41 -3.16 9.99
N LEU A 10 69.04 -3.50 8.75
CA LEU A 10 68.08 -2.79 7.95
C LEU A 10 66.67 -3.09 8.44
N CYS A 11 66.12 -2.21 9.23
CA CYS A 11 64.76 -2.31 9.70
C CYS A 11 63.81 -1.87 8.56
N MET A 12 63.41 -2.83 7.74
CA MET A 12 62.40 -2.63 6.67
C MET A 12 61.03 -2.62 7.33
N LEU A 13 60.56 -1.44 7.79
CA LEU A 13 59.17 -1.27 8.22
C LEU A 13 58.28 -1.39 7.01
N MET A 14 57.49 -2.44 7.01
CA MET A 14 56.37 -2.70 6.12
C MET A 14 55.35 -1.59 6.26
N LEU A 15 55.31 -0.64 5.33
CA LEU A 15 54.18 0.25 5.09
C LEU A 15 53.08 -0.56 4.39
N ALA A 16 52.42 -1.45 5.12
CA ALA A 16 51.15 -2.01 4.71
C ALA A 16 50.09 -0.90 4.86
N GLY A 17 50.04 -0.01 3.89
CA GLY A 17 48.94 0.95 3.78
C GLY A 17 47.64 0.20 3.70
N CYS A 18 46.83 0.30 4.77
CA CYS A 18 45.48 -0.19 4.79
C CYS A 18 44.65 0.53 3.72
N ASN A 19 44.55 -0.10 2.57
CA ASN A 19 43.68 0.34 1.49
C ASN A 19 42.23 -0.11 1.84
N GLN A 20 41.75 0.31 3.04
CA GLN A 20 40.34 0.12 3.39
C GLN A 20 39.53 1.11 2.57
N PRO A 21 38.54 0.62 1.81
CA PRO A 21 37.59 1.52 1.17
C PRO A 21 36.93 2.39 2.26
N PRO A 22 36.66 3.67 1.98
CA PRO A 22 36.00 4.54 2.93
C PRO A 22 34.65 3.87 3.38
N PRO A 23 34.29 3.99 4.66
CA PRO A 23 33.03 3.45 5.12
C PRO A 23 31.88 4.02 4.27
N PRO A 24 30.87 3.20 3.93
CA PRO A 24 29.74 3.67 3.16
C PRO A 24 29.13 4.89 3.86
N ALA A 25 28.80 5.91 3.07
CA ALA A 25 28.15 7.11 3.60
C ALA A 25 26.91 6.70 4.39
N PRO A 26 26.62 7.33 5.56
CA PRO A 26 25.42 7.03 6.32
C PRO A 26 24.22 7.21 5.41
N ALA A 27 23.32 6.20 5.42
CA ALA A 27 22.08 6.28 4.67
C ALA A 27 21.32 7.55 5.07
N PRO A 28 20.69 8.26 4.12
CA PRO A 28 19.89 9.44 4.43
C PRO A 28 18.89 9.08 5.54
N ALA A 29 18.80 9.92 6.56
CA ALA A 29 17.82 9.74 7.62
C ALA A 29 16.43 9.66 6.99
N ALA A 30 15.68 8.63 7.32
CA ALA A 30 14.29 8.50 6.85
C ALA A 30 13.50 9.74 7.29
N PRO A 31 12.68 10.33 6.40
CA PRO A 31 11.90 11.50 6.76
C PRO A 31 11.04 11.18 8.00
N PRO A 32 10.86 12.12 8.91
CA PRO A 32 10.11 11.91 10.15
C PRO A 32 8.61 11.79 9.82
N TYR A 33 8.12 10.57 9.63
CA TYR A 33 6.70 10.32 9.44
C TYR A 33 5.95 10.38 10.78
N ASN A 34 4.78 11.02 10.79
CA ASN A 34 3.88 10.93 11.91
C ASN A 34 3.11 9.60 11.86
N THR A 35 3.44 8.69 12.76
CA THR A 35 2.78 7.38 12.89
C THR A 35 2.04 7.25 14.23
N THR A 36 1.52 8.36 14.77
CA THR A 36 0.77 8.39 16.04
C THR A 36 -0.46 7.48 15.99
N LEU A 37 -1.17 7.44 14.85
CA LEU A 37 -2.27 6.50 14.67
C LEU A 37 -1.72 5.09 14.49
N SER A 38 -2.23 4.15 15.28
CA SER A 38 -2.01 2.72 15.07
C SER A 38 -2.60 2.27 13.72
N LEU A 39 -2.17 1.12 13.23
CA LEU A 39 -2.71 0.53 12.00
C LEU A 39 -4.24 0.33 12.09
N LYS A 40 -4.73 -0.13 13.25
CA LYS A 40 -6.15 -0.29 13.51
C LYS A 40 -6.91 1.05 13.40
N GLN A 41 -6.37 2.11 13.99
CA GLN A 41 -6.98 3.45 13.91
C GLN A 41 -6.97 4.01 12.48
N VAL A 42 -5.92 3.75 11.68
CA VAL A 42 -5.92 4.12 10.25
C VAL A 42 -7.02 3.38 9.49
N MET A 43 -7.23 2.09 9.79
CA MET A 43 -8.33 1.33 9.18
C MET A 43 -9.69 1.92 9.58
N GLU A 44 -9.96 2.06 10.87
CA GLU A 44 -11.28 2.41 11.40
C GLU A 44 -11.65 3.90 11.21
N TRP A 45 -10.65 4.80 11.19
CA TRP A 45 -10.92 6.24 11.20
C TRP A 45 -10.65 6.91 9.85
N VAL A 46 -9.93 6.26 8.95
CA VAL A 46 -9.55 6.85 7.67
C VAL A 46 -10.05 6.00 6.50
N ILE A 47 -9.70 4.70 6.47
CA ILE A 47 -9.96 3.86 5.30
C ILE A 47 -11.42 3.42 5.26
N ASP A 48 -11.93 2.89 6.34
CA ASP A 48 -13.29 2.34 6.44
C ASP A 48 -14.35 3.41 6.15
N PRO A 49 -14.33 4.60 6.79
CA PRO A 49 -15.29 5.65 6.47
C PRO A 49 -15.21 6.14 5.02
N ALA A 50 -14.01 6.13 4.41
CA ALA A 50 -13.85 6.50 3.02
C ALA A 50 -14.41 5.43 2.07
N ALA A 51 -14.22 4.15 2.40
CA ALA A 51 -14.81 3.04 1.64
C ALA A 51 -16.34 3.05 1.71
N ASP A 52 -16.91 3.31 2.88
CA ASP A 52 -18.36 3.41 3.08
C ASP A 52 -18.98 4.48 2.19
N VAL A 53 -18.38 5.67 2.10
CA VAL A 53 -18.86 6.72 1.19
C VAL A 53 -18.92 6.24 -0.26
N VAL A 54 -17.93 5.47 -0.71
CA VAL A 54 -17.92 4.93 -2.08
C VAL A 54 -19.02 3.88 -2.24
N TRP A 55 -19.12 2.91 -1.33
CA TRP A 55 -20.10 1.81 -1.42
C TRP A 55 -21.54 2.30 -1.27
N GLU A 56 -21.78 3.23 -0.36
CA GLU A 56 -23.12 3.76 -0.12
C GLU A 56 -23.59 4.74 -1.20
N SER A 57 -22.68 5.22 -2.05
CA SER A 57 -23.01 6.18 -3.10
C SER A 57 -23.85 5.58 -4.23
N VAL A 58 -23.69 4.29 -4.50
CA VAL A 58 -24.38 3.57 -5.57
C VAL A 58 -25.00 2.27 -5.02
N ALA A 59 -26.22 1.96 -5.42
CA ALA A 59 -26.88 0.71 -5.07
C ALA A 59 -28.01 0.38 -6.06
N ILE A 60 -28.31 -0.91 -6.19
CA ILE A 60 -29.55 -1.39 -6.79
C ILE A 60 -30.46 -1.83 -5.66
N ILE A 61 -31.57 -1.12 -5.46
CA ILE A 61 -32.54 -1.37 -4.39
C ILE A 61 -33.74 -2.09 -4.97
N ILE A 62 -33.90 -3.36 -4.64
CA ILE A 62 -35.03 -4.18 -5.09
C ILE A 62 -36.09 -4.16 -3.99
N THR A 63 -37.30 -3.74 -4.33
CA THR A 63 -38.49 -3.73 -3.44
C THR A 63 -39.65 -4.42 -4.12
N GLU A 64 -40.74 -4.67 -3.37
CA GLU A 64 -42.00 -5.17 -3.94
C GLU A 64 -42.56 -4.26 -5.04
N LYS A 65 -42.19 -2.98 -5.06
CA LYS A 65 -42.62 -1.97 -6.06
C LYS A 65 -41.73 -1.92 -7.29
N GLY A 66 -40.67 -2.72 -7.35
CA GLY A 66 -39.74 -2.78 -8.43
C GLY A 66 -38.30 -2.45 -8.00
N GLU A 67 -37.47 -2.23 -9.00
CA GLU A 67 -36.04 -1.93 -8.86
C GLU A 67 -35.81 -0.41 -8.93
N ASN A 68 -35.00 0.10 -8.01
CA ASN A 68 -34.56 1.48 -7.97
C ASN A 68 -33.04 1.56 -7.90
N ALA A 69 -32.43 2.35 -8.77
CA ALA A 69 -31.02 2.64 -8.74
C ALA A 69 -30.74 3.88 -7.86
N LYS A 70 -29.84 3.74 -6.90
CA LYS A 70 -29.25 4.87 -6.16
C LYS A 70 -27.95 5.27 -6.85
N ALA A 71 -27.76 6.56 -7.09
CA ALA A 71 -26.51 7.13 -7.60
C ALA A 71 -26.39 8.58 -7.16
N PRO A 72 -25.17 9.18 -7.15
CA PRO A 72 -24.99 10.60 -6.94
C PRO A 72 -25.69 11.40 -8.03
N LYS A 73 -26.38 12.50 -7.65
CA LYS A 73 -27.21 13.33 -8.54
C LYS A 73 -26.65 14.73 -8.73
N THR A 74 -25.92 15.24 -7.74
CA THR A 74 -25.37 16.59 -7.75
C THR A 74 -23.85 16.56 -7.86
N ASP A 75 -23.25 17.67 -8.25
CA ASP A 75 -21.80 17.83 -8.32
C ASP A 75 -21.17 17.61 -6.94
N ASP A 76 -21.79 18.10 -5.88
CA ASP A 76 -21.34 17.94 -4.51
C ASP A 76 -21.34 16.46 -4.06
N GLU A 77 -22.36 15.69 -4.48
CA GLU A 77 -22.40 14.25 -4.18
C GLU A 77 -21.28 13.51 -4.93
N TRP A 78 -21.04 13.82 -6.19
CA TRP A 78 -19.92 13.25 -6.97
C TRP A 78 -18.57 13.65 -6.39
N GLU A 79 -18.45 14.91 -5.93
CA GLU A 79 -17.24 15.38 -5.26
C GLU A 79 -16.96 14.63 -3.98
N LYS A 80 -17.95 14.35 -3.15
CA LYS A 80 -17.81 13.54 -1.93
C LYS A 80 -17.27 12.15 -2.25
N VAL A 81 -17.82 11.48 -3.26
CA VAL A 81 -17.36 10.16 -3.69
C VAL A 81 -15.93 10.21 -4.21
N ARG A 82 -15.62 11.19 -5.06
CA ARG A 82 -14.24 11.38 -5.57
C ARG A 82 -13.25 11.59 -4.43
N ASN A 83 -13.58 12.45 -3.46
CA ASN A 83 -12.70 12.77 -2.34
C ASN A 83 -12.50 11.55 -1.42
N ALA A 84 -13.54 10.76 -1.19
CA ALA A 84 -13.45 9.51 -0.45
C ALA A 84 -12.55 8.48 -1.17
N ALA A 85 -12.75 8.29 -2.46
CA ALA A 85 -11.90 7.43 -3.26
C ALA A 85 -10.44 7.91 -3.25
N ALA A 86 -10.18 9.21 -3.37
CA ALA A 86 -8.83 9.79 -3.26
C ALA A 86 -8.21 9.55 -1.87
N THR A 87 -9.00 9.64 -0.79
CA THR A 87 -8.56 9.29 0.56
C THR A 87 -8.08 7.84 0.62
N MET A 88 -8.80 6.91 0.00
CA MET A 88 -8.39 5.50 -0.06
C MET A 88 -7.11 5.31 -0.90
N VAL A 89 -6.96 6.03 -2.01
CA VAL A 89 -5.74 6.00 -2.84
C VAL A 89 -4.53 6.38 -1.97
N GLU A 90 -4.61 7.51 -1.27
CA GLU A 90 -3.52 7.99 -0.42
C GLU A 90 -3.32 7.13 0.83
N SER A 91 -4.37 6.49 1.33
CA SER A 91 -4.27 5.57 2.46
C SER A 91 -3.38 4.36 2.17
N GLY A 92 -3.25 3.94 0.92
CA GLY A 92 -2.27 2.93 0.53
C GLY A 92 -0.84 3.37 0.87
N ASN A 93 -0.51 4.64 0.66
CA ASN A 93 0.78 5.21 1.06
C ASN A 93 0.94 5.18 2.59
N LEU A 94 -0.13 5.49 3.34
CA LEU A 94 -0.12 5.41 4.81
C LEU A 94 0.19 3.99 5.30
N LEU A 95 -0.31 2.97 4.61
CA LEU A 95 -0.06 1.56 4.96
C LEU A 95 1.37 1.12 4.62
N MET A 96 1.99 1.73 3.61
CA MET A 96 3.36 1.41 3.17
C MET A 96 4.43 2.16 3.96
N MET A 97 4.06 3.09 4.84
CA MET A 97 5.01 3.88 5.63
C MET A 97 5.85 3.00 6.55
N PRO A 98 7.15 3.32 6.74
CA PRO A 98 7.97 2.72 7.78
C PRO A 98 7.28 2.77 9.14
N GLY A 99 7.28 1.66 9.87
CA GLY A 99 6.60 1.50 11.16
C GLY A 99 5.14 1.02 11.06
N ARG A 100 4.53 1.01 9.87
CA ARG A 100 3.20 0.41 9.62
C ARG A 100 3.28 -0.84 8.74
N ALA A 101 4.16 -0.84 7.76
CA ALA A 101 4.38 -2.01 6.90
C ALA A 101 4.74 -3.25 7.72
N ARG A 102 4.15 -4.41 7.39
CA ARG A 102 4.36 -5.69 8.10
C ARG A 102 5.50 -6.51 7.52
N ASP A 103 5.58 -6.57 6.19
CA ASP A 103 6.64 -7.20 5.42
C ASP A 103 6.88 -6.40 4.14
N ASP A 104 8.01 -6.66 3.47
CA ASP A 104 8.44 -5.80 2.38
C ASP A 104 7.68 -6.01 1.07
N LYS A 105 7.28 -7.24 0.72
CA LYS A 105 6.77 -7.54 -0.61
C LYS A 105 5.26 -7.72 -0.65
N ARG A 106 4.74 -8.63 0.17
CA ARG A 106 3.32 -8.97 0.14
C ARG A 106 2.46 -7.84 0.66
N TRP A 107 2.87 -7.23 1.77
CA TRP A 107 2.17 -6.08 2.34
C TRP A 107 2.10 -4.90 1.36
N LEU A 108 3.25 -4.52 0.77
CA LEU A 108 3.31 -3.42 -0.20
C LEU A 108 2.44 -3.70 -1.43
N SER A 109 2.46 -4.94 -1.93
CA SER A 109 1.61 -5.36 -3.05
C SER A 109 0.12 -5.23 -2.72
N MET A 110 -0.30 -5.61 -1.52
CA MET A 110 -1.71 -5.51 -1.11
C MET A 110 -2.15 -4.07 -0.85
N ALA A 111 -1.31 -3.25 -0.22
CA ALA A 111 -1.57 -1.83 -0.06
C ALA A 111 -1.70 -1.12 -1.42
N LYS A 112 -0.82 -1.46 -2.37
CA LYS A 112 -0.91 -0.95 -3.73
C LYS A 112 -2.20 -1.38 -4.44
N ARG A 113 -2.62 -2.64 -4.30
CA ARG A 113 -3.88 -3.12 -4.90
C ARG A 113 -5.08 -2.34 -4.37
N MET A 114 -5.11 -1.97 -3.09
CA MET A 114 -6.16 -1.11 -2.55
C MET A 114 -6.15 0.26 -3.21
N SER A 115 -4.97 0.91 -3.33
CA SER A 115 -4.86 2.19 -4.03
C SER A 115 -5.28 2.10 -5.49
N ASP A 116 -4.89 1.05 -6.19
CA ASP A 116 -5.26 0.83 -7.60
C ASP A 116 -6.79 0.65 -7.73
N ALA A 117 -7.42 -0.12 -6.85
CA ALA A 117 -8.87 -0.31 -6.81
C ALA A 117 -9.61 1.01 -6.52
N ALA A 118 -9.14 1.78 -5.55
CA ALA A 118 -9.69 3.09 -5.22
C ALA A 118 -9.51 4.11 -6.36
N THR A 119 -8.41 4.01 -7.12
CA THR A 119 -8.17 4.86 -8.30
C THR A 119 -9.24 4.62 -9.39
N ILE A 120 -9.76 3.40 -9.52
CA ILE A 120 -10.86 3.10 -10.45
C ILE A 120 -12.12 3.86 -10.02
N ALA A 121 -12.47 3.80 -8.73
CA ALA A 121 -13.61 4.52 -8.17
C ALA A 121 -13.45 6.04 -8.30
N GLN A 122 -12.27 6.58 -8.03
CA GLN A 122 -11.96 8.00 -8.21
C GLN A 122 -12.23 8.45 -9.65
N LYS A 123 -11.68 7.72 -10.63
CA LYS A 123 -11.87 8.03 -12.05
C LYS A 123 -13.33 7.89 -12.51
N ALA A 124 -14.06 6.94 -11.97
CA ALA A 124 -15.49 6.78 -12.22
C ALA A 124 -16.27 7.99 -11.69
N ALA A 125 -15.96 8.45 -10.48
CA ALA A 125 -16.58 9.63 -9.88
C ALA A 125 -16.25 10.92 -10.64
N GLU A 126 -15.01 11.10 -11.10
CA GLU A 126 -14.60 12.24 -11.95
C GLU A 126 -15.37 12.31 -13.26
N LYS A 127 -15.70 11.15 -13.83
CA LYS A 127 -16.47 11.04 -15.08
C LYS A 127 -17.98 10.99 -14.86
N LYS A 128 -18.42 10.93 -13.60
CA LYS A 128 -19.81 10.70 -13.21
C LYS A 128 -20.39 9.43 -13.83
N ASP A 129 -19.54 8.39 -13.95
CA ASP A 129 -19.90 7.09 -14.50
C ASP A 129 -20.42 6.17 -13.40
N VAL A 130 -21.76 6.06 -13.33
CA VAL A 130 -22.47 5.26 -12.32
C VAL A 130 -22.13 3.77 -12.42
N ALA A 131 -22.03 3.24 -13.64
CA ALA A 131 -21.78 1.82 -13.85
C ALA A 131 -20.36 1.45 -13.42
N ALA A 132 -19.36 2.23 -13.87
CA ALA A 132 -17.98 2.02 -13.46
C ALA A 132 -17.79 2.22 -11.94
N LEU A 133 -18.52 3.16 -11.32
CA LEU A 133 -18.49 3.36 -9.87
C LEU A 133 -19.06 2.15 -9.13
N PHE A 134 -20.18 1.59 -9.58
CA PHE A 134 -20.78 0.40 -9.01
C PHE A 134 -19.83 -0.80 -9.09
N ASP A 135 -19.23 -1.06 -10.25
CA ASP A 135 -18.29 -2.16 -10.46
C ASP A 135 -17.01 -2.01 -9.62
N SER A 136 -16.58 -0.76 -9.39
CA SER A 136 -15.41 -0.47 -8.56
C SER A 136 -15.59 -0.92 -7.11
N GLY A 137 -16.82 -0.93 -6.60
CA GLY A 137 -17.14 -1.38 -5.25
C GLY A 137 -16.71 -2.81 -4.99
N ALA A 138 -16.97 -3.72 -5.93
CA ALA A 138 -16.53 -5.12 -5.84
C ALA A 138 -14.99 -5.23 -5.91
N THR A 139 -14.34 -4.41 -6.72
CA THR A 139 -12.87 -4.39 -6.84
C THR A 139 -12.22 -3.94 -5.53
N ILE A 140 -12.75 -2.90 -4.88
CA ILE A 140 -12.31 -2.43 -3.57
C ILE A 140 -12.51 -3.53 -2.53
N TYR A 141 -13.71 -4.13 -2.45
CA TYR A 141 -14.02 -5.20 -1.51
C TYR A 141 -13.03 -6.38 -1.63
N ASN A 142 -12.72 -6.79 -2.85
CA ASN A 142 -11.78 -7.88 -3.11
C ASN A 142 -10.35 -7.53 -2.65
N ALA A 143 -9.91 -6.28 -2.83
CA ALA A 143 -8.61 -5.83 -2.35
C ALA A 143 -8.55 -5.85 -0.81
N CYS A 144 -9.58 -5.32 -0.14
CA CYS A 144 -9.68 -5.33 1.32
C CYS A 144 -9.72 -6.75 1.87
N SER A 145 -10.60 -7.59 1.34
CA SER A 145 -10.79 -8.98 1.81
C SER A 145 -9.53 -9.82 1.64
N ALA A 146 -8.80 -9.67 0.53
CA ALA A 146 -7.55 -10.40 0.29
C ALA A 146 -6.46 -9.99 1.30
N CYS A 147 -6.35 -8.70 1.62
CA CYS A 147 -5.41 -8.21 2.62
C CYS A 147 -5.80 -8.68 4.03
N HIS A 148 -7.08 -8.55 4.39
CA HIS A 148 -7.58 -8.99 5.69
C HIS A 148 -7.46 -10.49 5.90
N ALA A 149 -7.67 -11.30 4.87
CA ALA A 149 -7.42 -12.74 4.94
C ALA A 149 -5.95 -13.10 5.23
N ALA A 150 -5.02 -12.22 4.84
CA ALA A 150 -3.60 -12.44 5.05
C ALA A 150 -3.07 -11.90 6.39
N TYR A 151 -3.64 -10.79 6.89
CA TYR A 151 -3.05 -10.00 7.98
C TYR A 151 -4.00 -9.69 9.13
N ARG A 152 -5.31 -9.80 8.95
CA ARG A 152 -6.28 -9.70 10.04
C ARG A 152 -6.38 -11.04 10.75
N VAL A 153 -5.34 -11.39 11.48
CA VAL A 153 -5.39 -12.54 12.39
C VAL A 153 -5.98 -11.99 13.69
N GLY A 154 -7.29 -12.06 13.81
CA GLY A 154 -7.94 -11.89 15.11
C GLY A 154 -7.65 -13.12 15.96
N GLU A 155 -7.63 -12.97 17.28
CA GLU A 155 -7.34 -14.02 18.25
C GLU A 155 -8.24 -15.26 18.14
N ASP A 156 -9.29 -15.23 17.30
CA ASP A 156 -10.31 -16.29 17.15
C ASP A 156 -10.50 -16.79 15.71
N THR A 157 -9.61 -16.52 14.77
CA THR A 157 -9.77 -17.00 13.40
C THR A 157 -8.96 -18.30 13.18
N PRO A 158 -9.59 -19.43 12.82
CA PRO A 158 -8.86 -20.62 12.37
C PRO A 158 -7.92 -20.22 11.22
N THR A 159 -6.70 -20.73 11.26
CA THR A 159 -5.66 -20.53 10.24
C THR A 159 -6.29 -20.60 8.85
N ALA A 160 -6.41 -19.46 8.16
CA ALA A 160 -6.97 -19.43 6.82
C ALA A 160 -6.11 -20.33 5.90
N PRO A 161 -6.74 -21.20 5.11
CA PRO A 161 -5.99 -22.01 4.14
C PRO A 161 -5.28 -21.06 3.17
N SER A 162 -4.06 -21.40 2.83
CA SER A 162 -3.22 -20.65 1.89
C SER A 162 -4.01 -20.31 0.65
N VAL A 163 -4.36 -19.04 0.47
CA VAL A 163 -5.08 -18.58 -0.71
C VAL A 163 -4.14 -18.73 -1.90
N LYS A 164 -4.42 -19.73 -2.73
CA LYS A 164 -3.77 -19.91 -4.03
C LYS A 164 -3.87 -18.56 -4.78
N ALA A 165 -2.74 -18.04 -5.22
CA ALA A 165 -2.68 -16.76 -5.91
C ALA A 165 -3.77 -16.69 -7.00
N LEU A 166 -4.65 -15.69 -6.89
CA LEU A 166 -5.60 -15.39 -7.95
C LEU A 166 -4.78 -14.97 -9.18
N PRO A 167 -5.09 -15.48 -10.37
CA PRO A 167 -4.44 -15.06 -11.60
C PRO A 167 -4.62 -13.55 -11.79
N ASP A 168 -3.58 -12.88 -12.25
CA ASP A 168 -3.61 -11.47 -12.59
C ASP A 168 -4.83 -11.18 -13.47
N ALA A 169 -5.62 -10.18 -13.09
CA ALA A 169 -6.76 -9.75 -13.86
C ALA A 169 -6.29 -9.38 -15.27
N ALA A 170 -6.78 -10.11 -16.25
CA ALA A 170 -6.49 -9.83 -17.65
C ALA A 170 -6.95 -8.39 -17.99
N PRO A 171 -6.21 -7.65 -18.83
CA PRO A 171 -6.61 -6.30 -19.22
C PRO A 171 -7.96 -6.35 -19.93
N ALA A 172 -8.87 -5.45 -19.50
CA ALA A 172 -10.18 -5.31 -20.10
C ALA A 172 -10.03 -5.08 -21.61
N LYS A 173 -10.64 -5.96 -22.40
CA LYS A 173 -10.68 -5.81 -23.87
C LYS A 173 -11.46 -4.55 -24.18
N SER A 174 -10.82 -3.58 -24.85
CA SER A 174 -11.50 -2.40 -25.37
C SER A 174 -12.57 -2.88 -26.38
N ALA A 175 -13.83 -2.63 -26.06
CA ALA A 175 -14.90 -2.78 -27.04
C ALA A 175 -14.72 -1.69 -28.12
N LYS A 176 -14.71 -2.12 -29.38
CA LYS A 176 -14.76 -1.26 -30.57
C LYS A 176 -16.15 -0.67 -30.71
#